data_8e3f15d1d86b59c7c54667adae6eff08
#
_entry.id   8e3f15d1d86b59c7c54667adae6eff08
#
_cell.length_a   1.000
_cell.length_b   1.000
_cell.length_c   1.000
_cell.angle_alpha   90.00
_cell.angle_beta   90.00
_cell.angle_gamma   90.00
#
_symmetry.space_group_name_H-M   'P 1'
#
loop_
_entity.id
_entity.type
_entity.pdbx_description
1 polymer ?
#
loop_
_entity_poly.entity_id
_entity_poly.type
_entity_poly.pdbx_seq_one_letter_code
_entity_poly.pdbx_strand_id
1 'polypeptide(L)'
;ERMFLVSFLVLNTADTPRQLGNNIFQAGSIAQKYNCQLTRLDFQQEEGLMSCLPLGLNQIEIQRGLTTSSTAIFVPFTTQELFQNGKEALYYGINALSNNLIMVDRKLLKNPNGLILGTPGSGKSFSAKREIANCFLLTSDDVIICDPEAEYAPLVERLHGQVIKISPTSTNYINPMDLNLDYSDDESPLSLKSDFILSLCELIVGGKEGLQPVQKTIIDRCVRLVYQTYLNDPKPENMPILEDLYNLLRSQEEKEAQYIATALEIYVTGSLNVFNHQSNVDINNRIVCYDIKELGKQLKKIGMLV
;
A
#
# COMPACT_ATOMS: atom_id res chain seq x y z
N GLU A 1 -0.61 -50.02 -3.84
CA GLU A 1 -1.11 -49.20 -4.94
C GLU A 1 -2.59 -49.53 -5.16
N ARG A 2 -3.45 -48.53 -5.20
CA ARG A 2 -4.91 -48.72 -5.44
C ARG A 2 -5.24 -48.33 -6.86
N MET A 3 -6.35 -48.87 -7.39
CA MET A 3 -6.88 -48.56 -8.69
C MET A 3 -8.12 -47.64 -8.51
N PHE A 4 -8.22 -46.62 -9.31
CA PHE A 4 -9.32 -45.66 -9.35
C PHE A 4 -9.96 -45.67 -10.71
N LEU A 5 -11.28 -45.58 -10.75
CA LEU A 5 -12.03 -45.35 -11.97
C LEU A 5 -12.23 -43.85 -12.17
N VAL A 6 -11.66 -43.27 -13.23
CA VAL A 6 -11.63 -41.84 -13.46
C VAL A 6 -12.35 -41.50 -14.75
N SER A 7 -13.25 -40.51 -14.69
CA SER A 7 -13.85 -39.83 -15.83
C SER A 7 -13.36 -38.38 -15.88
N PHE A 8 -12.97 -37.89 -17.04
CA PHE A 8 -12.60 -36.52 -17.27
C PHE A 8 -13.65 -35.84 -18.15
N LEU A 9 -14.35 -34.86 -17.62
CA LEU A 9 -15.45 -34.16 -18.29
C LEU A 9 -15.07 -32.69 -18.49
N VAL A 10 -15.44 -32.16 -19.67
CA VAL A 10 -15.27 -30.73 -19.99
C VAL A 10 -16.65 -30.15 -20.31
N LEU A 11 -17.14 -29.26 -19.45
CA LEU A 11 -18.40 -28.55 -19.67
C LEU A 11 -18.13 -27.29 -20.51
N ASN A 12 -18.77 -27.19 -21.67
CA ASN A 12 -18.74 -26.01 -22.51
C ASN A 12 -20.08 -25.27 -22.40
N THR A 13 -20.06 -23.99 -22.17
CA THR A 13 -21.23 -23.12 -22.12
C THR A 13 -21.06 -21.92 -23.05
N ALA A 14 -22.15 -21.39 -23.58
CA ALA A 14 -22.15 -20.17 -24.38
C ALA A 14 -23.56 -19.58 -24.47
N ASP A 15 -23.66 -18.29 -24.79
CA ASP A 15 -24.93 -17.57 -24.92
C ASP A 15 -25.64 -17.89 -26.26
N THR A 16 -24.90 -18.35 -27.28
CA THR A 16 -25.44 -18.68 -28.60
C THR A 16 -24.96 -20.06 -29.09
N PRO A 17 -25.76 -20.79 -29.87
CA PRO A 17 -25.35 -22.07 -30.44
C PRO A 17 -24.08 -21.99 -31.30
N ARG A 18 -23.89 -20.89 -32.02
CA ARG A 18 -22.69 -20.66 -32.85
C ARG A 18 -21.43 -20.53 -31.98
N GLN A 19 -21.53 -19.78 -30.89
CA GLN A 19 -20.43 -19.60 -29.95
C GLN A 19 -20.12 -20.93 -29.22
N LEU A 20 -21.15 -21.69 -28.85
CA LEU A 20 -20.98 -23.02 -28.25
C LEU A 20 -20.23 -23.96 -29.21
N GLY A 21 -20.60 -23.98 -30.50
CA GLY A 21 -19.89 -24.77 -31.51
C GLY A 21 -18.41 -24.39 -31.62
N ASN A 22 -18.09 -23.09 -31.57
CA ASN A 22 -16.71 -22.61 -31.58
C ASN A 22 -15.94 -23.05 -30.34
N ASN A 23 -16.54 -22.96 -29.15
CA ASN A 23 -15.92 -23.38 -27.89
C ASN A 23 -15.60 -24.87 -27.89
N ILE A 24 -16.55 -25.71 -28.37
CA ILE A 24 -16.34 -27.15 -28.49
C ILE A 24 -15.21 -27.48 -29.48
N PHE A 25 -15.17 -26.78 -30.61
CA PHE A 25 -14.09 -26.95 -31.59
C PHE A 25 -12.72 -26.56 -31.00
N GLN A 26 -12.63 -25.44 -30.30
CA GLN A 26 -11.42 -25.00 -29.63
C GLN A 26 -10.94 -26.01 -28.58
N ALA A 27 -11.86 -26.48 -27.71
CA ALA A 27 -11.54 -27.48 -26.70
C ALA A 27 -11.00 -28.78 -27.34
N GLY A 28 -11.63 -29.27 -28.40
CA GLY A 28 -11.18 -30.42 -29.16
C GLY A 28 -9.82 -30.23 -29.80
N SER A 29 -9.57 -29.05 -30.39
CA SER A 29 -8.29 -28.72 -31.02
C SER A 29 -7.15 -28.67 -30.00
N ILE A 30 -7.39 -28.10 -28.81
CA ILE A 30 -6.41 -28.09 -27.71
C ILE A 30 -6.12 -29.52 -27.25
N ALA A 31 -7.13 -30.34 -27.03
CA ALA A 31 -6.94 -31.74 -26.65
C ALA A 31 -6.08 -32.51 -27.64
N GLN A 32 -6.37 -32.36 -28.94
CA GLN A 32 -5.61 -33.01 -30.03
C GLN A 32 -4.14 -32.60 -30.05
N LYS A 33 -3.84 -31.34 -29.76
CA LYS A 33 -2.45 -30.84 -29.63
C LYS A 33 -1.62 -31.62 -28.60
N TYR A 34 -2.29 -32.14 -27.56
CA TYR A 34 -1.69 -32.96 -26.50
C TYR A 34 -1.98 -34.46 -26.64
N ASN A 35 -2.31 -34.93 -27.83
CA ASN A 35 -2.62 -36.31 -28.11
C ASN A 35 -3.79 -36.88 -27.28
N CYS A 36 -4.73 -36.02 -26.89
CA CYS A 36 -5.95 -36.39 -26.21
C CYS A 36 -7.14 -36.25 -27.16
N GLN A 37 -8.10 -37.13 -27.04
CA GLN A 37 -9.35 -37.04 -27.79
C GLN A 37 -10.51 -36.77 -26.83
N LEU A 38 -11.27 -35.70 -27.08
CA LEU A 38 -12.52 -35.41 -26.40
C LEU A 38 -13.66 -35.98 -27.24
N THR A 39 -14.50 -36.80 -26.62
CA THR A 39 -15.69 -37.36 -27.22
C THR A 39 -16.92 -36.58 -26.75
N ARG A 40 -17.75 -36.15 -27.67
CA ARG A 40 -19.00 -35.46 -27.36
C ARG A 40 -20.00 -36.43 -26.75
N LEU A 41 -20.67 -36.02 -25.66
CA LEU A 41 -21.73 -36.78 -25.02
C LEU A 41 -23.08 -36.50 -25.69
N ASP A 42 -23.27 -37.02 -26.90
CA ASP A 42 -24.54 -36.85 -27.62
C ASP A 42 -25.63 -37.74 -26.96
N PHE A 43 -26.79 -37.15 -26.68
CA PHE A 43 -27.93 -37.74 -25.96
C PHE A 43 -27.65 -38.16 -24.51
N GLN A 44 -26.55 -37.70 -23.94
CA GLN A 44 -26.16 -37.90 -22.53
C GLN A 44 -25.79 -36.55 -21.87
N GLN A 45 -26.36 -35.46 -22.36
CA GLN A 45 -26.01 -34.11 -21.89
C GLN A 45 -26.47 -33.88 -20.43
N GLU A 46 -27.60 -34.44 -20.02
CA GLU A 46 -28.12 -34.34 -18.66
C GLU A 46 -27.24 -35.10 -17.69
N GLU A 47 -26.91 -36.35 -18.01
CA GLU A 47 -26.01 -37.19 -17.20
C GLU A 47 -24.60 -36.55 -17.11
N GLY A 48 -24.12 -35.98 -18.22
CA GLY A 48 -22.87 -35.25 -18.28
C GLY A 48 -22.85 -34.01 -17.37
N LEU A 49 -23.92 -33.22 -17.45
CA LEU A 49 -24.07 -32.03 -16.58
C LEU A 49 -24.12 -32.44 -15.11
N MET A 50 -24.96 -33.41 -14.75
CA MET A 50 -25.09 -33.87 -13.36
C MET A 50 -23.77 -34.43 -12.81
N SER A 51 -22.99 -35.10 -13.67
CA SER A 51 -21.65 -35.60 -13.28
C SER A 51 -20.58 -34.51 -13.14
N CYS A 52 -20.74 -33.35 -13.80
CA CYS A 52 -19.86 -32.20 -13.64
C CYS A 52 -20.17 -31.39 -12.37
N LEU A 53 -21.35 -31.50 -11.80
CA LEU A 53 -21.73 -30.80 -10.59
C LEU A 53 -21.17 -31.53 -9.36
N PRO A 54 -20.82 -30.81 -8.26
CA PRO A 54 -20.24 -31.41 -7.05
C PRO A 54 -21.30 -32.16 -6.20
N LEU A 55 -22.08 -33.04 -6.85
CA LEU A 55 -23.16 -33.80 -6.21
C LEU A 55 -22.70 -35.18 -5.69
N GLY A 56 -21.45 -35.56 -5.95
CA GLY A 56 -20.90 -36.84 -5.53
C GLY A 56 -21.37 -38.06 -6.35
N LEU A 57 -22.01 -37.82 -7.49
CA LEU A 57 -22.53 -38.87 -8.40
C LEU A 57 -21.90 -38.73 -9.78
N ASN A 58 -21.32 -39.83 -10.29
CA ASN A 58 -20.90 -39.94 -11.67
C ASN A 58 -21.91 -40.81 -12.41
N GLN A 59 -22.68 -40.25 -13.36
CA GLN A 59 -23.68 -40.93 -14.17
C GLN A 59 -23.13 -41.37 -15.52
N ILE A 60 -21.86 -41.08 -15.81
CA ILE A 60 -21.20 -41.42 -17.06
C ILE A 60 -20.47 -42.76 -16.90
N GLU A 61 -20.81 -43.73 -17.71
CA GLU A 61 -20.20 -45.08 -17.65
C GLU A 61 -18.79 -45.14 -18.25
N ILE A 62 -18.37 -44.12 -19.01
CA ILE A 62 -17.04 -44.04 -19.62
C ILE A 62 -16.02 -43.71 -18.52
N GLN A 63 -15.32 -44.73 -18.08
CA GLN A 63 -14.34 -44.63 -17.00
C GLN A 63 -13.02 -45.28 -17.42
N ARG A 64 -11.91 -44.71 -16.90
CA ARG A 64 -10.58 -45.25 -17.13
C ARG A 64 -9.96 -45.66 -15.80
N GLY A 65 -9.44 -46.89 -15.76
CA GLY A 65 -8.68 -47.35 -14.59
C GLY A 65 -7.31 -46.66 -14.51
N LEU A 66 -7.05 -45.98 -13.43
CA LEU A 66 -5.76 -45.36 -13.15
C LEU A 66 -5.25 -45.84 -11.79
N THR A 67 -3.94 -46.04 -11.69
CA THR A 67 -3.27 -46.36 -10.41
C THR A 67 -3.13 -45.13 -9.51
N THR A 68 -2.81 -45.31 -8.24
CA THR A 68 -2.60 -44.18 -7.30
C THR A 68 -1.59 -43.18 -7.83
N SER A 69 -0.47 -43.62 -8.37
CA SER A 69 0.56 -42.73 -8.93
C SER A 69 0.07 -41.94 -10.15
N SER A 70 -0.68 -42.57 -11.02
CA SER A 70 -1.26 -41.89 -12.19
C SER A 70 -2.38 -40.92 -11.81
N THR A 71 -3.19 -41.26 -10.80
CA THR A 71 -4.25 -40.39 -10.29
C THR A 71 -3.71 -39.19 -9.52
N ALA A 72 -2.57 -39.32 -8.83
CA ALA A 72 -1.94 -38.24 -8.10
C ALA A 72 -1.52 -37.06 -8.98
N ILE A 73 -1.31 -37.26 -10.28
CA ILE A 73 -1.01 -36.19 -11.25
C ILE A 73 -2.19 -35.22 -11.39
N PHE A 74 -3.44 -35.67 -11.18
CA PHE A 74 -4.62 -34.84 -11.26
C PHE A 74 -4.93 -34.06 -9.98
N VAL A 75 -4.15 -34.26 -8.91
CA VAL A 75 -4.26 -33.39 -7.72
C VAL A 75 -3.81 -32.00 -8.15
N PRO A 76 -4.70 -30.99 -8.09
CA PRO A 76 -4.39 -29.67 -8.57
C PRO A 76 -3.49 -28.93 -7.56
N PHE A 77 -2.21 -29.25 -7.56
CA PHE A 77 -1.22 -28.36 -6.97
C PHE A 77 -1.10 -27.13 -7.88
N THR A 78 -2.16 -26.32 -7.88
CA THR A 78 -2.18 -25.08 -8.67
C THR A 78 -1.37 -24.03 -7.94
N THR A 79 -0.53 -23.35 -8.69
CA THR A 79 0.03 -22.08 -8.26
C THR A 79 -1.10 -21.07 -8.15
N GLN A 80 -1.01 -20.21 -7.15
CA GLN A 80 -1.92 -19.10 -7.06
C GLN A 80 -1.67 -18.17 -8.25
N GLU A 81 -2.64 -18.06 -9.14
CA GLU A 81 -2.60 -17.12 -10.25
C GLU A 81 -3.16 -15.77 -9.78
N LEU A 82 -2.46 -14.71 -10.13
CA LEU A 82 -2.89 -13.36 -9.82
C LEU A 82 -2.93 -12.55 -11.12
N PHE A 83 -4.10 -12.53 -11.72
CA PHE A 83 -4.36 -11.79 -12.93
C PHE A 83 -5.66 -11.01 -12.82
N GLN A 84 -5.55 -9.70 -12.81
CA GLN A 84 -6.67 -8.76 -12.83
C GLN A 84 -6.64 -8.00 -14.15
N ASN A 85 -7.76 -8.00 -14.86
CA ASN A 85 -7.91 -7.31 -16.13
C ASN A 85 -8.61 -5.95 -15.93
N GLY A 86 -7.91 -5.01 -15.30
CA GLY A 86 -8.37 -3.64 -15.05
C GLY A 86 -7.54 -2.61 -15.82
N LYS A 87 -8.12 -1.42 -16.05
CA LYS A 87 -7.40 -0.32 -16.72
C LYS A 87 -6.18 0.15 -15.94
N GLU A 88 -6.20 0.00 -14.62
CA GLU A 88 -5.16 0.44 -13.68
C GLU A 88 -4.33 -0.74 -13.13
N ALA A 89 -4.52 -1.96 -13.68
CA ALA A 89 -3.74 -3.12 -13.28
C ALA A 89 -2.28 -2.98 -13.72
N LEU A 90 -1.37 -3.00 -12.74
CA LEU A 90 0.07 -2.91 -12.98
C LEU A 90 0.68 -4.27 -13.22
N TYR A 91 1.68 -4.33 -14.10
CA TYR A 91 2.46 -5.54 -14.35
C TYR A 91 3.54 -5.73 -13.29
N TYR A 92 3.49 -6.83 -12.55
CA TYR A 92 4.47 -7.17 -11.51
C TYR A 92 5.53 -8.17 -11.97
N GLY A 93 5.22 -9.05 -12.89
CA GLY A 93 6.16 -10.04 -13.38
C GLY A 93 5.48 -11.23 -14.05
N ILE A 94 6.21 -12.33 -14.10
CA ILE A 94 5.76 -13.63 -14.61
C ILE A 94 5.80 -14.62 -13.44
N ASN A 95 4.75 -15.42 -13.29
CA ASN A 95 4.71 -16.50 -12.32
C ASN A 95 5.79 -17.54 -12.64
N ALA A 96 6.65 -17.84 -11.68
CA ALA A 96 7.81 -18.72 -11.88
C ALA A 96 7.45 -20.16 -12.24
N LEU A 97 6.23 -20.61 -11.93
CA LEU A 97 5.78 -21.98 -12.20
C LEU A 97 4.91 -22.10 -13.44
N SER A 98 3.93 -21.21 -13.60
CA SER A 98 2.99 -21.24 -14.72
C SER A 98 3.44 -20.43 -15.92
N ASN A 99 4.41 -19.52 -15.78
CA ASN A 99 4.80 -18.51 -16.76
C ASN A 99 3.67 -17.55 -17.18
N ASN A 100 2.60 -17.48 -16.42
CA ASN A 100 1.53 -16.54 -16.64
C ASN A 100 1.90 -15.14 -16.10
N LEU A 101 1.30 -14.11 -16.70
CA LEU A 101 1.49 -12.73 -16.28
C LEU A 101 0.89 -12.49 -14.89
N ILE A 102 1.61 -11.78 -14.05
CA ILE A 102 1.11 -11.25 -12.77
C ILE A 102 0.72 -9.80 -13.00
N MET A 103 -0.59 -9.55 -12.97
CA MET A 103 -1.20 -8.24 -13.14
C MET A 103 -2.10 -7.95 -11.94
N VAL A 104 -1.92 -6.82 -11.29
CA VAL A 104 -2.67 -6.46 -10.08
C VAL A 104 -3.09 -5.00 -10.12
N ASP A 105 -4.34 -4.75 -9.87
CA ASP A 105 -4.86 -3.45 -9.47
C ASP A 105 -4.96 -3.41 -7.94
N ARG A 106 -4.03 -2.70 -7.30
CA ARG A 106 -3.96 -2.65 -5.83
C ARG A 106 -5.15 -1.95 -5.19
N LYS A 107 -5.83 -1.07 -5.92
CA LYS A 107 -7.03 -0.37 -5.43
C LYS A 107 -8.22 -1.33 -5.23
N LEU A 108 -8.23 -2.45 -5.94
CA LEU A 108 -9.26 -3.50 -5.80
C LEU A 108 -8.98 -4.47 -4.64
N LEU A 109 -7.82 -4.38 -4.00
CA LEU A 109 -7.48 -5.19 -2.84
C LEU A 109 -8.15 -4.62 -1.58
N LYS A 110 -8.53 -5.49 -0.64
CA LYS A 110 -9.04 -5.07 0.68
C LYS A 110 -8.03 -4.21 1.44
N ASN A 111 -6.75 -4.46 1.25
CA ASN A 111 -5.64 -3.69 1.80
C ASN A 111 -4.62 -3.47 0.69
N PRO A 112 -4.47 -2.22 0.20
CA PRO A 112 -3.53 -1.91 -0.88
C PRO A 112 -2.07 -1.81 -0.42
N ASN A 113 -1.79 -1.92 0.89
CA ASN A 113 -0.43 -1.83 1.41
C ASN A 113 0.45 -2.96 0.87
N GLY A 114 1.70 -2.64 0.57
CA GLY A 114 2.69 -3.58 0.08
C GLY A 114 3.99 -3.52 0.88
N LEU A 115 4.70 -4.63 0.93
CA LEU A 115 6.00 -4.73 1.58
C LEU A 115 7.00 -5.40 0.63
N ILE A 116 8.12 -4.73 0.35
CA ILE A 116 9.20 -5.25 -0.50
C ILE A 116 10.38 -5.65 0.40
N LEU A 117 10.62 -6.94 0.53
CA LEU A 117 11.70 -7.50 1.33
C LEU A 117 12.79 -8.13 0.46
N GLY A 118 14.02 -8.05 0.93
CA GLY A 118 15.15 -8.69 0.27
C GLY A 118 16.47 -8.28 0.91
N THR A 119 17.52 -9.04 0.64
CA THR A 119 18.89 -8.73 1.06
C THR A 119 19.44 -7.50 0.31
N PRO A 120 20.48 -6.84 0.81
CA PRO A 120 21.17 -5.80 0.05
C PRO A 120 21.59 -6.32 -1.34
N GLY A 121 21.39 -5.50 -2.38
CA GLY A 121 21.69 -5.86 -3.76
C GLY A 121 20.65 -6.76 -4.47
N SER A 122 19.56 -7.18 -3.82
CA SER A 122 18.51 -8.04 -4.41
C SER A 122 17.56 -7.31 -5.39
N GLY A 123 17.72 -6.01 -5.58
CA GLY A 123 16.88 -5.23 -6.51
C GLY A 123 15.60 -4.64 -5.89
N LYS A 124 15.49 -4.54 -4.54
CA LYS A 124 14.33 -3.93 -3.87
C LYS A 124 13.98 -2.54 -4.41
N SER A 125 14.96 -1.63 -4.37
CA SER A 125 14.78 -0.24 -4.84
C SER A 125 14.45 -0.19 -6.33
N PHE A 126 15.00 -1.10 -7.14
CA PHE A 126 14.66 -1.21 -8.56
C PHE A 126 13.21 -1.64 -8.77
N SER A 127 12.75 -2.62 -8.00
CA SER A 127 11.35 -3.09 -8.04
C SER A 127 10.37 -1.98 -7.65
N ALA A 128 10.67 -1.23 -6.57
CA ALA A 128 9.89 -0.07 -6.14
C ALA A 128 9.88 1.04 -7.21
N LYS A 129 11.04 1.38 -7.78
CA LYS A 129 11.13 2.38 -8.86
C LYS A 129 10.34 1.99 -10.10
N ARG A 130 10.31 0.70 -10.44
CA ARG A 130 9.49 0.19 -11.55
C ARG A 130 8.00 0.34 -11.27
N GLU A 131 7.56 0.02 -10.05
CA GLU A 131 6.16 0.19 -9.64
C GLU A 131 5.76 1.66 -9.66
N ILE A 132 6.57 2.55 -9.11
CA ILE A 132 6.35 4.00 -9.13
C ILE A 132 6.23 4.53 -10.57
N ALA A 133 7.15 4.14 -11.45
CA ALA A 133 7.12 4.56 -12.85
C ALA A 133 5.86 4.05 -13.56
N ASN A 134 5.47 2.79 -13.36
CA ASN A 134 4.26 2.23 -13.94
C ASN A 134 3.00 2.91 -13.40
N CYS A 135 2.91 3.14 -12.10
CA CYS A 135 1.81 3.85 -11.48
C CYS A 135 1.67 5.26 -12.07
N PHE A 136 2.75 6.03 -12.12
CA PHE A 136 2.75 7.38 -12.66
C PHE A 136 2.33 7.45 -14.13
N LEU A 137 2.77 6.48 -14.96
CA LEU A 137 2.51 6.45 -16.41
C LEU A 137 1.13 5.90 -16.77
N LEU A 138 0.59 4.95 -16.01
CA LEU A 138 -0.62 4.22 -16.33
C LEU A 138 -1.87 4.71 -15.58
N THR A 139 -1.68 5.41 -14.47
CA THR A 139 -2.79 5.91 -13.65
C THR A 139 -2.75 7.43 -13.55
N SER A 140 -3.77 8.02 -12.96
CA SER A 140 -3.81 9.46 -12.61
C SER A 140 -3.42 9.73 -11.15
N ASP A 141 -2.88 8.73 -10.45
CA ASP A 141 -2.55 8.82 -9.03
C ASP A 141 -1.38 9.76 -8.78
N ASP A 142 -1.43 10.42 -7.63
CA ASP A 142 -0.30 11.15 -7.10
C ASP A 142 0.66 10.17 -6.39
N VAL A 143 1.96 10.42 -6.53
CA VAL A 143 3.00 9.59 -5.95
C VAL A 143 3.83 10.41 -4.98
N ILE A 144 3.78 10.05 -3.71
CA ILE A 144 4.56 10.69 -2.65
C ILE A 144 5.62 9.70 -2.18
N ILE A 145 6.89 10.13 -2.20
CA ILE A 145 8.04 9.31 -1.82
C ILE A 145 8.74 9.94 -0.62
N CYS A 146 8.88 9.18 0.46
CA CYS A 146 9.78 9.52 1.55
C CYS A 146 11.09 8.74 1.35
N ASP A 147 12.19 9.43 1.09
CA ASP A 147 13.47 8.83 0.66
C ASP A 147 14.57 9.07 1.71
N PRO A 148 14.78 8.12 2.63
CA PRO A 148 15.82 8.25 3.64
C PRO A 148 17.24 7.96 3.13
N GLU A 149 17.41 7.46 1.91
CA GLU A 149 18.70 7.08 1.33
C GLU A 149 19.10 7.90 0.09
N ALA A 150 18.23 8.80 -0.39
CA ALA A 150 18.40 9.62 -1.60
C ALA A 150 18.62 8.80 -2.87
N GLU A 151 17.81 7.73 -3.05
CA GLU A 151 17.91 6.86 -4.22
C GLU A 151 16.90 7.19 -5.33
N TYR A 152 15.82 7.92 -5.02
CA TYR A 152 14.68 8.13 -5.93
C TYR A 152 14.75 9.42 -6.72
N ALA A 153 15.56 10.40 -6.32
CA ALA A 153 15.66 11.69 -6.99
C ALA A 153 15.87 11.60 -8.51
N PRO A 154 16.77 10.75 -9.05
CA PRO A 154 16.95 10.64 -10.50
C PRO A 154 15.74 10.14 -11.27
N LEU A 155 14.90 9.28 -10.64
CA LEU A 155 13.66 8.82 -11.24
C LEU A 155 12.63 9.95 -11.27
N VAL A 156 12.48 10.65 -10.15
CA VAL A 156 11.50 11.74 -9.97
C VAL A 156 11.80 12.88 -10.95
N GLU A 157 13.04 13.29 -11.06
CA GLU A 157 13.50 14.31 -12.03
C GLU A 157 13.24 13.88 -13.48
N ARG A 158 13.47 12.60 -13.81
CA ARG A 158 13.19 12.06 -15.16
C ARG A 158 11.71 12.07 -15.51
N LEU A 159 10.84 11.96 -14.51
CA LEU A 159 9.38 12.05 -14.65
C LEU A 159 8.85 13.49 -14.50
N HIS A 160 9.76 14.50 -14.50
CA HIS A 160 9.44 15.91 -14.29
C HIS A 160 8.73 16.18 -12.96
N GLY A 161 9.05 15.39 -11.94
CA GLY A 161 8.55 15.54 -10.58
C GLY A 161 9.37 16.53 -9.77
N GLN A 162 9.00 16.65 -8.50
CA GLN A 162 9.62 17.58 -7.56
C GLN A 162 10.40 16.81 -6.49
N VAL A 163 11.65 17.21 -6.27
CA VAL A 163 12.49 16.71 -5.17
C VAL A 163 12.64 17.81 -4.13
N ILE A 164 12.19 17.53 -2.91
CA ILE A 164 12.24 18.44 -1.76
C ILE A 164 13.27 17.88 -0.78
N LYS A 165 14.41 18.54 -0.69
CA LYS A 165 15.46 18.15 0.26
C LYS A 165 15.19 18.80 1.62
N ILE A 166 15.06 17.98 2.66
CA ILE A 166 14.89 18.41 4.05
C ILE A 166 16.19 18.09 4.80
N SER A 167 16.88 19.11 5.24
CA SER A 167 18.14 18.97 6.00
C SER A 167 18.38 20.20 6.86
N PRO A 168 19.29 20.13 7.85
CA PRO A 168 19.65 21.29 8.68
C PRO A 168 20.20 22.48 7.88
N THR A 169 20.68 22.24 6.67
CA THR A 169 21.27 23.25 5.78
C THR A 169 20.38 23.64 4.60
N SER A 170 19.24 22.99 4.44
CA SER A 170 18.30 23.33 3.36
C SER A 170 17.44 24.53 3.73
N THR A 171 16.91 25.19 2.72
CA THR A 171 15.95 26.29 2.86
C THR A 171 14.50 25.81 2.72
N ASN A 172 14.29 24.50 2.58
CA ASN A 172 12.96 23.89 2.51
C ASN A 172 12.52 23.46 3.91
N TYR A 173 11.35 23.90 4.31
CA TYR A 173 10.77 23.63 5.62
C TYR A 173 9.39 23.02 5.48
N ILE A 174 9.08 22.08 6.36
CA ILE A 174 7.76 21.49 6.54
C ILE A 174 7.38 21.68 8.01
N ASN A 175 6.23 22.30 8.23
CA ASN A 175 5.70 22.53 9.56
C ASN A 175 4.87 21.31 10.00
N PRO A 176 5.28 20.55 11.03
CA PRO A 176 4.49 19.46 11.57
C PRO A 176 3.14 19.91 12.15
N MET A 177 3.02 21.22 12.41
CA MET A 177 1.78 21.81 12.93
C MET A 177 0.80 22.24 11.84
N ASP A 178 1.12 22.09 10.54
CA ASP A 178 0.18 22.47 9.47
C ASP A 178 -1.13 21.68 9.58
N LEU A 179 -2.24 22.41 9.51
CA LEU A 179 -3.59 21.90 9.62
C LEU A 179 -4.38 22.20 8.34
N ASN A 180 -4.84 21.14 7.66
CA ASN A 180 -5.77 21.28 6.55
C ASN A 180 -7.19 21.09 7.07
N LEU A 181 -8.02 22.13 6.97
CA LEU A 181 -9.41 22.13 7.43
C LEU A 181 -10.33 21.31 6.53
N ASP A 182 -9.92 21.08 5.27
CA ASP A 182 -10.72 20.36 4.26
C ASP A 182 -10.38 18.86 4.19
N TYR A 183 -9.57 18.35 5.12
CA TYR A 183 -8.97 17.01 5.01
C TYR A 183 -9.95 15.85 5.28
N SER A 184 -11.02 16.04 6.02
CA SER A 184 -11.90 14.95 6.45
C SER A 184 -13.36 15.33 6.54
N ASP A 185 -14.23 14.47 5.98
CA ASP A 185 -15.68 14.59 6.09
C ASP A 185 -16.22 13.96 7.39
N ASP A 186 -15.51 13.00 8.00
CA ASP A 186 -16.00 12.17 9.11
C ASP A 186 -15.40 12.53 10.47
N GLU A 187 -14.18 13.08 10.53
CA GLU A 187 -13.48 13.40 11.78
C GLU A 187 -13.05 14.87 11.82
N SER A 188 -13.01 15.44 13.03
CA SER A 188 -12.50 16.80 13.22
C SER A 188 -11.02 16.87 12.82
N PRO A 189 -10.63 17.76 11.88
CA PRO A 189 -9.23 17.94 11.49
C PRO A 189 -8.30 18.23 12.69
N LEU A 190 -8.82 18.94 13.70
CA LEU A 190 -8.07 19.21 14.93
C LEU A 190 -7.83 17.95 15.77
N SER A 191 -8.78 17.00 15.80
CA SER A 191 -8.59 15.74 16.52
C SER A 191 -7.52 14.89 15.88
N LEU A 192 -7.53 14.76 14.55
CA LEU A 192 -6.49 14.07 13.78
C LEU A 192 -5.11 14.71 13.99
N LYS A 193 -5.07 16.04 13.98
CA LYS A 193 -3.82 16.77 14.25
C LYS A 193 -3.35 16.58 15.70
N SER A 194 -4.26 16.55 16.68
CA SER A 194 -3.91 16.26 18.07
C SER A 194 -3.28 14.88 18.21
N ASP A 195 -3.84 13.86 17.57
CA ASP A 195 -3.27 12.49 17.58
C ASP A 195 -1.89 12.44 16.90
N PHE A 196 -1.71 13.18 15.82
CA PHE A 196 -0.41 13.33 15.16
C PHE A 196 0.62 13.98 16.11
N ILE A 197 0.28 15.09 16.78
CA ILE A 197 1.18 15.79 17.72
C ILE A 197 1.45 14.91 18.94
N LEU A 198 0.48 14.14 19.43
CA LEU A 198 0.70 13.15 20.48
C LEU A 198 1.74 12.11 20.04
N SER A 199 1.66 11.61 18.82
CA SER A 199 2.64 10.66 18.25
C SER A 199 4.03 11.30 18.11
N LEU A 200 4.09 12.56 17.68
CA LEU A 200 5.34 13.33 17.59
C LEU A 200 5.98 13.50 18.99
N CYS A 201 5.20 13.90 19.97
CA CYS A 201 5.67 14.04 21.34
C CYS A 201 6.08 12.69 21.95
N GLU A 202 5.35 11.61 21.65
CA GLU A 202 5.72 10.26 22.09
C GLU A 202 7.06 9.82 21.51
N LEU A 203 7.34 10.14 20.26
CA LEU A 203 8.62 9.86 19.63
C LEU A 203 9.80 10.62 20.30
N ILE A 204 9.55 11.83 20.80
CA ILE A 204 10.56 12.70 21.42
C ILE A 204 10.74 12.39 22.91
N VAL A 205 9.64 12.20 23.64
CA VAL A 205 9.60 12.17 25.12
C VAL A 205 9.32 10.78 25.66
N GLY A 206 8.56 9.96 24.94
CA GLY A 206 7.92 8.73 25.47
C GLY A 206 8.86 7.58 25.81
N GLY A 207 10.10 7.57 25.33
CA GLY A 207 11.06 6.51 25.62
C GLY A 207 10.54 5.10 25.23
N LYS A 208 10.78 4.10 26.10
CA LYS A 208 10.32 2.70 25.85
C LYS A 208 8.87 2.46 26.30
N GLU A 209 8.37 3.26 27.22
CA GLU A 209 7.04 3.07 27.84
C GLU A 209 5.95 3.95 27.23
N GLY A 210 6.32 4.83 26.28
CA GLY A 210 5.40 5.78 25.67
C GLY A 210 5.05 6.95 26.60
N LEU A 211 4.12 7.80 26.17
CA LEU A 211 3.61 8.91 26.97
C LEU A 211 2.65 8.43 28.06
N GLN A 212 2.81 8.96 29.27
CA GLN A 212 1.92 8.71 30.38
C GLN A 212 0.55 9.42 30.18
N PRO A 213 -0.54 8.91 30.77
CA PRO A 213 -1.87 9.49 30.57
C PRO A 213 -1.96 10.98 30.91
N VAL A 214 -1.27 11.43 31.96
CA VAL A 214 -1.23 12.85 32.35
C VAL A 214 -0.55 13.69 31.27
N GLN A 215 0.56 13.19 30.71
CA GLN A 215 1.29 13.87 29.62
C GLN A 215 0.42 14.00 28.36
N LYS A 216 -0.31 12.93 27.98
CA LYS A 216 -1.24 12.96 26.85
C LYS A 216 -2.33 14.02 27.03
N THR A 217 -2.91 14.11 28.23
CA THR A 217 -3.94 15.10 28.53
C THR A 217 -3.40 16.54 28.44
N ILE A 218 -2.20 16.78 28.93
CA ILE A 218 -1.56 18.10 28.87
C ILE A 218 -1.28 18.50 27.42
N ILE A 219 -0.71 17.59 26.62
CA ILE A 219 -0.42 17.83 25.20
C ILE A 219 -1.70 18.14 24.44
N ASP A 220 -2.75 17.31 24.55
CA ASP A 220 -4.04 17.51 23.88
C ASP A 220 -4.66 18.87 24.24
N ARG A 221 -4.65 19.25 25.53
CA ARG A 221 -5.11 20.55 25.99
C ARG A 221 -4.32 21.68 25.33
N CYS A 222 -3.00 21.61 25.32
CA CYS A 222 -2.15 22.63 24.73
C CYS A 222 -2.32 22.70 23.20
N VAL A 223 -2.47 21.58 22.52
CA VAL A 223 -2.75 21.54 21.08
C VAL A 223 -4.05 22.27 20.77
N ARG A 224 -5.13 22.00 21.49
CA ARG A 224 -6.40 22.72 21.29
C ARG A 224 -6.30 24.21 21.51
N LEU A 225 -5.51 24.64 22.48
CA LEU A 225 -5.33 26.06 22.78
C LEU A 225 -4.48 26.76 21.72
N VAL A 226 -3.42 26.12 21.24
CA VAL A 226 -2.50 26.74 20.27
C VAL A 226 -3.19 26.99 18.92
N TYR A 227 -4.14 26.16 18.53
CA TYR A 227 -4.89 26.34 17.27
C TYR A 227 -6.04 27.32 17.36
N GLN A 228 -6.41 27.84 18.53
CA GLN A 228 -7.57 28.77 18.65
C GLN A 228 -7.45 29.99 17.76
N THR A 229 -6.26 30.59 17.66
CA THR A 229 -6.04 31.75 16.81
C THR A 229 -6.26 31.43 15.35
N TYR A 230 -5.73 30.31 14.87
CA TYR A 230 -5.89 29.85 13.50
C TYR A 230 -7.34 29.48 13.17
N LEU A 231 -8.03 28.78 14.08
CA LEU A 231 -9.44 28.39 13.87
C LEU A 231 -10.39 29.58 13.82
N ASN A 232 -10.09 30.67 14.53
CA ASN A 232 -10.87 31.91 14.50
C ASN A 232 -10.59 32.75 13.24
N ASP A 233 -9.37 32.75 12.72
CA ASP A 233 -8.96 33.45 11.51
C ASP A 233 -7.96 32.59 10.73
N PRO A 234 -8.45 31.70 9.84
CA PRO A 234 -7.61 30.69 9.16
C PRO A 234 -6.76 31.31 8.06
N LYS A 235 -5.72 32.01 8.47
CA LYS A 235 -4.69 32.58 7.59
C LYS A 235 -3.37 31.85 7.79
N PRO A 236 -2.52 31.71 6.75
CA PRO A 236 -1.19 31.11 6.88
C PRO A 236 -0.34 31.72 7.99
N GLU A 237 -0.50 33.03 8.21
CA GLU A 237 0.25 33.76 9.24
C GLU A 237 -0.11 33.35 10.68
N ASN A 238 -1.33 32.83 10.88
CA ASN A 238 -1.87 32.38 12.16
C ASN A 238 -1.63 30.88 12.41
N MET A 239 -1.05 30.17 11.42
CA MET A 239 -0.71 28.76 11.58
C MET A 239 0.38 28.59 12.65
N PRO A 240 0.13 27.82 13.71
CA PRO A 240 1.13 27.63 14.75
C PRO A 240 2.34 26.83 14.24
N ILE A 241 3.48 27.04 14.89
CA ILE A 241 4.69 26.24 14.73
C ILE A 241 5.02 25.52 16.06
N LEU A 242 6.05 24.69 16.07
CA LEU A 242 6.45 23.96 17.29
C LEU A 242 6.80 24.89 18.46
N GLU A 243 7.31 26.08 18.18
CA GLU A 243 7.63 27.08 19.20
C GLU A 243 6.38 27.56 19.95
N ASP A 244 5.25 27.69 19.27
CA ASP A 244 4.01 28.11 19.92
C ASP A 244 3.52 27.04 20.91
N LEU A 245 3.60 25.77 20.53
CA LEU A 245 3.29 24.65 21.42
C LEU A 245 4.26 24.58 22.60
N TYR A 246 5.55 24.76 22.35
CA TYR A 246 6.59 24.79 23.38
C TYR A 246 6.35 25.91 24.40
N ASN A 247 6.06 27.12 23.94
CA ASN A 247 5.80 28.27 24.80
C ASN A 247 4.56 28.06 25.65
N LEU A 248 3.51 27.44 25.06
CA LEU A 248 2.28 27.13 25.79
C LEU A 248 2.52 26.05 26.86
N LEU A 249 3.29 25.00 26.55
CA LEU A 249 3.68 23.98 27.53
C LEU A 249 4.50 24.55 28.66
N ARG A 250 5.42 25.49 28.39
CA ARG A 250 6.21 26.20 29.41
C ARG A 250 5.37 27.08 30.30
N SER A 251 4.24 27.58 29.83
CA SER A 251 3.33 28.41 30.63
C SER A 251 2.46 27.61 31.59
N GLN A 252 2.43 26.28 31.48
CA GLN A 252 1.68 25.43 32.38
C GLN A 252 2.42 25.22 33.69
N GLU A 253 1.69 25.09 34.81
CA GLU A 253 2.29 24.93 36.15
C GLU A 253 2.69 23.46 36.44
N GLU A 254 2.17 22.50 35.70
CA GLU A 254 2.40 21.07 35.92
C GLU A 254 3.84 20.67 35.59
N LYS A 255 4.45 19.85 36.44
CA LYS A 255 5.83 19.36 36.27
C LYS A 255 5.97 18.52 34.99
N GLU A 256 4.97 17.79 34.62
CA GLU A 256 4.90 16.98 33.40
C GLU A 256 4.94 17.87 32.15
N ALA A 257 4.26 19.02 32.17
CA ALA A 257 4.33 20.01 31.11
C ALA A 257 5.74 20.59 30.95
N GLN A 258 6.39 20.95 32.06
CA GLN A 258 7.77 21.43 32.06
C GLN A 258 8.74 20.37 31.55
N TYR A 259 8.52 19.10 31.90
CA TYR A 259 9.33 17.98 31.39
C TYR A 259 9.21 17.84 29.86
N ILE A 260 7.99 17.88 29.32
CA ILE A 260 7.73 17.81 27.88
C ILE A 260 8.36 19.02 27.17
N ALA A 261 8.15 20.23 27.69
CA ALA A 261 8.74 21.44 27.14
C ALA A 261 10.28 21.37 27.09
N THR A 262 10.92 20.94 28.17
CA THR A 262 12.39 20.77 28.20
C THR A 262 12.87 19.74 27.16
N ALA A 263 12.13 18.64 26.92
CA ALA A 263 12.48 17.67 25.91
C ALA A 263 12.29 18.20 24.48
N LEU A 264 11.31 19.09 24.25
CA LEU A 264 11.07 19.76 22.98
C LEU A 264 12.08 20.88 22.67
N GLU A 265 12.75 21.43 23.68
CA GLU A 265 13.60 22.61 23.53
C GLU A 265 14.69 22.44 22.46
N ILE A 266 15.30 21.26 22.34
CA ILE A 266 16.33 20.99 21.35
C ILE A 266 15.79 21.08 19.90
N TYR A 267 14.49 20.84 19.70
CA TYR A 267 13.82 20.89 18.40
C TYR A 267 13.21 22.26 18.08
N VAL A 268 13.16 23.16 19.04
CA VAL A 268 12.60 24.52 18.91
C VAL A 268 13.70 25.56 18.87
N THR A 269 14.45 25.71 19.96
CA THR A 269 15.51 26.70 20.10
C THR A 269 16.91 26.09 19.97
N GLY A 270 17.02 24.78 20.00
CA GLY A 270 18.29 24.06 19.93
C GLY A 270 18.76 23.77 18.52
N SER A 271 19.75 22.88 18.40
CA SER A 271 20.44 22.53 17.14
C SER A 271 19.62 21.69 16.17
N LEU A 272 18.45 21.20 16.57
CA LEU A 272 17.61 20.31 15.78
C LEU A 272 16.29 20.97 15.34
N ASN A 273 16.30 22.29 15.12
CA ASN A 273 15.09 23.11 14.87
C ASN A 273 14.58 23.10 13.43
N VAL A 274 14.93 22.09 12.63
CA VAL A 274 14.55 21.98 11.20
C VAL A 274 13.03 22.04 11.00
N PHE A 275 12.25 21.53 11.95
CA PHE A 275 10.79 21.47 11.89
C PHE A 275 10.09 22.61 12.65
N ASN A 276 10.84 23.63 13.10
CA ASN A 276 10.29 24.79 13.79
C ASN A 276 10.20 26.01 12.87
N HIS A 277 9.61 25.83 11.68
CA HIS A 277 9.43 26.88 10.68
C HIS A 277 8.08 26.71 10.00
N GLN A 278 7.55 27.79 9.46
CA GLN A 278 6.38 27.70 8.55
C GLN A 278 6.75 26.94 7.28
N SER A 279 5.83 26.12 6.77
CA SER A 279 6.05 25.43 5.51
C SER A 279 6.21 26.44 4.37
N ASN A 280 7.23 26.18 3.55
CA ASN A 280 7.54 27.00 2.38
C ASN A 280 7.65 26.17 1.09
N VAL A 281 7.27 24.88 1.14
CA VAL A 281 7.30 23.98 0.00
C VAL A 281 5.92 23.91 -0.66
N ASP A 282 5.88 24.07 -1.99
CA ASP A 282 4.68 23.85 -2.78
C ASP A 282 4.70 22.43 -3.35
N ILE A 283 3.65 21.65 -3.09
CA ILE A 283 3.53 20.23 -3.47
C ILE A 283 2.52 20.00 -4.60
N ASN A 284 2.41 20.95 -5.54
CA ASN A 284 1.47 20.86 -6.66
C ASN A 284 1.92 19.93 -7.80
N ASN A 285 2.79 18.97 -7.54
CA ASN A 285 3.27 18.03 -8.54
C ASN A 285 2.72 16.61 -8.26
N ARG A 286 2.36 15.88 -9.33
CA ARG A 286 1.88 14.50 -9.24
C ARG A 286 2.90 13.52 -8.67
N ILE A 287 4.19 13.84 -8.73
CA ILE A 287 5.24 13.02 -8.13
C ILE A 287 6.17 13.89 -7.31
N VAL A 288 6.19 13.66 -6.01
CA VAL A 288 6.98 14.43 -5.04
C VAL A 288 7.85 13.48 -4.23
N CYS A 289 9.13 13.80 -4.11
CA CYS A 289 10.09 13.05 -3.32
C CYS A 289 10.67 13.93 -2.20
N TYR A 290 10.48 13.52 -0.97
CA TYR A 290 11.11 14.12 0.21
C TYR A 290 12.42 13.40 0.50
N ASP A 291 13.53 14.02 0.13
CA ASP A 291 14.89 13.54 0.46
C ASP A 291 15.23 13.95 1.90
N ILE A 292 15.24 12.98 2.79
CA ILE A 292 15.55 13.14 4.22
C ILE A 292 16.88 12.50 4.62
N LYS A 293 17.75 12.20 3.68
CA LYS A 293 19.04 11.51 3.92
C LYS A 293 19.92 12.27 4.88
N GLU A 294 19.99 13.58 4.74
CA GLU A 294 20.86 14.43 5.54
C GLU A 294 20.28 14.84 6.91
N LEU A 295 19.05 14.42 7.21
CA LEU A 295 18.53 14.46 8.58
C LEU A 295 19.31 13.46 9.44
N GLY A 296 20.08 13.89 10.42
CA GLY A 296 20.80 13.01 11.34
C GLY A 296 19.86 11.97 12.01
N LYS A 297 20.43 10.96 12.66
CA LYS A 297 19.67 9.80 13.21
C LYS A 297 18.48 10.20 14.10
N GLN A 298 18.58 11.31 14.83
CA GLN A 298 17.51 11.79 15.72
C GLN A 298 16.36 12.42 14.94
N LEU A 299 16.67 13.29 13.97
CA LEU A 299 15.66 13.94 13.14
C LEU A 299 15.05 13.02 12.08
N LYS A 300 15.78 11.98 11.66
CA LYS A 300 15.29 11.05 10.63
C LYS A 300 13.98 10.36 11.02
N LYS A 301 13.82 9.99 12.30
CA LYS A 301 12.59 9.40 12.80
C LYS A 301 11.42 10.39 12.77
N ILE A 302 11.69 11.64 13.14
CA ILE A 302 10.69 12.72 13.08
C ILE A 302 10.35 13.02 11.63
N GLY A 303 11.35 13.16 10.75
CA GLY A 303 11.14 13.40 9.33
C GLY A 303 10.41 12.29 8.57
N MET A 304 10.40 11.06 9.11
CA MET A 304 9.56 9.97 8.56
C MET A 304 8.13 10.00 9.08
N LEU A 305 7.87 10.70 10.19
CA LEU A 305 6.53 10.89 10.75
C LEU A 305 5.84 12.12 10.15
N VAL A 306 6.59 13.23 9.97
CA VAL A 306 6.14 14.47 9.36
C VAL A 306 5.94 14.32 7.86
#